data_9d931453b3e67736e382c69ac4b8844a
#
_entry.id   9d931453b3e67736e382c69ac4b8844a
#
_cell.length_a   1.000
_cell.length_b   1.000
_cell.length_c   1.000
_cell.angle_alpha   90.00
_cell.angle_beta   90.00
_cell.angle_gamma   90.00
#
_symmetry.space_group_name_H-M   'P 1'
#
loop_
_entity.id
_entity.type
_entity.pdbx_description
1 polymer ?
#
loop_
_entity_poly.entity_id
_entity_poly.type
_entity_poly.pdbx_seq_one_letter_code
_entity_poly.pdbx_strand_id
1 'polypeptide(L)'
;MKNAMQLKAIIKNIAKKKNISAALVLQNYMLERFLERVSLSKYRDNYIIKGGFLIASRVGLDSRATMDMDATIKGYPVNEETIQKMIEDIIDVPVEDEITFRFKSIGEIREGDEYTGYRVALSADYEKMAVPLKLDITTGDKITPREIEYSYKLMMEDRTISSLAYNLSTIIAEKLETVVSSGDQNTRPRDYYDVLILTKLQADNLDMESLNAALRATTEKRGSTELMKQYSKIMQVVKNSDVMKRQWDNYRKDFDYASGIEFEETCDVVVAVMDRLYG
;
A
#
# COMPACT_ATOMS: atom_id res chain seq x y z
N MET A 1 13.18 0.58 -23.66
CA MET A 1 12.96 2.03 -23.90
C MET A 1 14.27 2.63 -24.45
N LYS A 2 14.24 3.60 -25.40
CA LYS A 2 15.51 3.96 -26.10
C LYS A 2 16.32 5.09 -25.41
N ASN A 3 15.70 5.93 -24.57
CA ASN A 3 16.39 7.01 -23.84
C ASN A 3 15.46 7.73 -22.85
N ALA A 4 16.03 8.58 -21.96
CA ALA A 4 15.30 9.34 -20.96
C ALA A 4 14.28 10.36 -21.54
N MET A 5 14.53 10.88 -22.76
CA MET A 5 13.59 11.81 -23.39
C MET A 5 12.30 11.09 -23.77
N GLN A 6 12.41 9.89 -24.33
CA GLN A 6 11.26 9.03 -24.66
C GLN A 6 10.48 8.63 -23.40
N LEU A 7 11.19 8.21 -22.33
CA LEU A 7 10.55 7.91 -21.04
C LEU A 7 9.75 9.09 -20.51
N LYS A 8 10.36 10.29 -20.47
CA LYS A 8 9.68 11.52 -20.02
C LYS A 8 8.44 11.86 -20.85
N ALA A 9 8.49 11.64 -22.17
CA ALA A 9 7.34 11.88 -23.04
C ALA A 9 6.19 10.90 -22.73
N ILE A 10 6.48 9.62 -22.57
CA ILE A 10 5.48 8.59 -22.20
C ILE A 10 4.88 8.91 -20.82
N ILE A 11 5.72 9.21 -19.82
CA ILE A 11 5.28 9.59 -18.47
C ILE A 11 4.31 10.78 -18.53
N LYS A 12 4.66 11.85 -19.28
CA LYS A 12 3.79 13.02 -19.43
C LYS A 12 2.45 12.67 -20.09
N ASN A 13 2.45 11.80 -21.08
CA ASN A 13 1.23 11.37 -21.77
C ASN A 13 0.32 10.56 -20.81
N ILE A 14 0.88 9.64 -20.04
CA ILE A 14 0.13 8.87 -19.02
C ILE A 14 -0.43 9.82 -17.96
N ALA A 15 0.40 10.72 -17.44
CA ALA A 15 0.02 11.70 -16.43
C ALA A 15 -1.15 12.57 -16.90
N LYS A 16 -1.08 13.09 -18.15
CA LYS A 16 -2.15 13.87 -18.76
C LYS A 16 -3.44 13.04 -18.94
N LYS A 17 -3.32 11.80 -19.44
CA LYS A 17 -4.49 10.91 -19.66
C LYS A 17 -5.20 10.58 -18.35
N LYS A 18 -4.46 10.41 -17.27
CA LYS A 18 -4.98 10.01 -15.95
C LYS A 18 -5.25 11.18 -15.01
N ASN A 19 -4.98 12.42 -15.45
CA ASN A 19 -5.08 13.63 -14.63
C ASN A 19 -4.30 13.55 -13.31
N ILE A 20 -3.06 13.04 -13.36
CA ILE A 20 -2.17 12.91 -12.21
C ILE A 20 -0.80 13.53 -12.50
N SER A 21 0.02 13.78 -11.48
CA SER A 21 1.33 14.36 -11.68
C SER A 21 2.30 13.42 -12.41
N ALA A 22 3.14 13.97 -13.28
CA ALA A 22 4.19 13.20 -13.95
C ALA A 22 5.21 12.60 -12.95
N ALA A 23 5.43 13.26 -11.82
CA ALA A 23 6.28 12.75 -10.76
C ALA A 23 5.71 11.47 -10.14
N LEU A 24 4.41 11.42 -9.88
CA LEU A 24 3.72 10.25 -9.37
C LEU A 24 3.83 9.06 -10.34
N VAL A 25 3.63 9.30 -11.65
CA VAL A 25 3.75 8.26 -12.68
C VAL A 25 5.18 7.73 -12.75
N LEU A 26 6.18 8.63 -12.75
CA LEU A 26 7.59 8.25 -12.78
C LEU A 26 7.99 7.45 -11.54
N GLN A 27 7.57 7.88 -10.34
CA GLN A 27 7.82 7.19 -9.09
C GLN A 27 7.29 5.75 -9.14
N ASN A 28 6.03 5.59 -9.55
CA ASN A 28 5.40 4.27 -9.64
C ASN A 28 6.02 3.39 -10.73
N TYR A 29 6.47 3.97 -11.84
CA TYR A 29 7.22 3.23 -12.85
C TYR A 29 8.54 2.68 -12.28
N MET A 30 9.27 3.46 -11.51
CA MET A 30 10.52 2.99 -10.88
C MET A 30 10.25 1.93 -9.80
N LEU A 31 9.18 2.06 -9.01
CA LEU A 31 8.75 1.02 -8.06
C LEU A 31 8.35 -0.28 -8.78
N GLU A 32 7.68 -0.18 -9.93
CA GLU A 32 7.35 -1.33 -10.79
C GLU A 32 8.61 -2.05 -11.29
N ARG A 33 9.65 -1.30 -11.69
CA ARG A 33 10.93 -1.89 -12.12
C ARG A 33 11.68 -2.56 -10.98
N PHE A 34 11.55 -2.03 -9.76
CA PHE A 34 12.05 -2.70 -8.56
C PHE A 34 11.27 -3.99 -8.28
N LEU A 35 9.93 -3.95 -8.36
CA LEU A 35 9.09 -5.15 -8.17
C LEU A 35 9.40 -6.26 -9.19
N GLU A 36 9.76 -5.91 -10.42
CA GLU A 36 10.21 -6.89 -11.41
C GLU A 36 11.48 -7.61 -10.95
N ARG A 37 12.45 -6.88 -10.40
CA ARG A 37 13.65 -7.50 -9.84
C ARG A 37 13.34 -8.42 -8.65
N VAL A 38 12.41 -8.00 -7.78
CA VAL A 38 11.89 -8.87 -6.70
C VAL A 38 11.35 -10.17 -7.28
N SER A 39 10.52 -10.11 -8.31
CA SER A 39 9.86 -11.29 -8.91
C SER A 39 10.85 -12.27 -9.56
N LEU A 40 12.03 -11.80 -9.97
CA LEU A 40 13.09 -12.59 -10.57
C LEU A 40 14.18 -13.01 -9.57
N SER A 41 14.15 -12.46 -8.36
CA SER A 41 15.13 -12.74 -7.31
C SER A 41 14.85 -14.06 -6.57
N LYS A 42 15.85 -14.53 -5.85
CA LYS A 42 15.68 -15.65 -4.90
C LYS A 42 14.74 -15.33 -3.71
N TYR A 43 14.36 -14.07 -3.54
CA TYR A 43 13.48 -13.60 -2.46
C TYR A 43 12.01 -13.45 -2.89
N ARG A 44 11.67 -13.86 -4.11
CA ARG A 44 10.30 -13.80 -4.64
C ARG A 44 9.27 -14.35 -3.66
N ASP A 45 9.55 -15.47 -3.02
CA ASP A 45 8.64 -16.17 -2.12
C ASP A 45 8.66 -15.64 -0.68
N ASN A 46 9.54 -14.69 -0.39
CA ASN A 46 9.65 -14.05 0.93
C ASN A 46 9.09 -12.62 0.93
N TYR A 47 9.10 -11.92 -0.22
CA TYR A 47 8.74 -10.52 -0.36
C TYR A 47 7.27 -10.38 -0.75
N ILE A 48 6.43 -9.93 0.18
CA ILE A 48 4.98 -9.86 0.01
C ILE A 48 4.56 -8.40 -0.01
N ILE A 49 4.11 -7.91 -1.18
CA ILE A 49 3.66 -6.50 -1.31
C ILE A 49 2.34 -6.27 -0.61
N LYS A 50 2.21 -5.07 -0.01
CA LYS A 50 1.02 -4.61 0.70
C LYS A 50 0.80 -3.10 0.53
N GLY A 51 -0.06 -2.52 1.33
CA GLY A 51 -0.22 -1.08 1.46
C GLY A 51 -0.64 -0.34 0.20
N GLY A 52 -0.23 0.93 0.11
CA GLY A 52 -0.68 1.85 -0.93
C GLY A 52 -0.32 1.42 -2.35
N PHE A 53 0.86 0.85 -2.56
CA PHE A 53 1.30 0.39 -3.88
C PHE A 53 0.42 -0.75 -4.43
N LEU A 54 0.10 -1.73 -3.58
CA LEU A 54 -0.80 -2.81 -3.95
C LEU A 54 -2.23 -2.31 -4.19
N ILE A 55 -2.73 -1.39 -3.37
CA ILE A 55 -4.07 -0.80 -3.56
C ILE A 55 -4.12 -0.05 -4.89
N ALA A 56 -3.15 0.82 -5.17
CA ALA A 56 -3.06 1.56 -6.43
C ALA A 56 -3.04 0.65 -7.67
N SER A 57 -2.35 -0.50 -7.59
CA SER A 57 -2.33 -1.47 -8.68
C SER A 57 -3.67 -2.16 -8.93
N ARG A 58 -4.54 -2.26 -7.90
CA ARG A 58 -5.87 -2.88 -7.99
C ARG A 58 -6.95 -1.92 -8.48
N VAL A 59 -6.90 -0.64 -8.08
CA VAL A 59 -7.95 0.33 -8.36
C VAL A 59 -7.55 1.39 -9.39
N GLY A 60 -6.28 1.44 -9.74
CA GLY A 60 -5.71 2.44 -10.64
C GLY A 60 -5.01 3.57 -9.89
N LEU A 61 -3.87 4.03 -10.45
CA LEU A 61 -3.05 5.09 -9.85
C LEU A 61 -3.77 6.44 -9.83
N ASP A 62 -4.70 6.66 -10.73
CA ASP A 62 -5.61 7.81 -10.80
C ASP A 62 -6.72 7.78 -9.74
N SER A 63 -7.03 6.60 -9.21
CA SER A 63 -7.99 6.41 -8.12
C SER A 63 -7.32 6.31 -6.75
N ARG A 64 -6.01 6.02 -6.69
CA ARG A 64 -5.26 5.92 -5.43
C ARG A 64 -3.78 6.18 -5.64
N ALA A 65 -3.36 7.41 -5.37
CA ALA A 65 -1.95 7.79 -5.47
C ALA A 65 -1.10 7.19 -4.36
N THR A 66 0.11 6.77 -4.69
CA THR A 66 1.13 6.32 -3.74
C THR A 66 2.54 6.68 -4.24
N MET A 67 3.44 6.95 -3.32
CA MET A 67 4.84 7.29 -3.60
C MET A 67 5.83 6.28 -3.03
N ASP A 68 5.35 5.38 -2.17
CA ASP A 68 6.16 4.41 -1.43
C ASP A 68 5.65 2.99 -1.71
N MET A 69 6.51 1.99 -1.52
CA MET A 69 6.13 0.59 -1.56
C MET A 69 6.23 0.01 -0.15
N ASP A 70 5.13 -0.59 0.31
CA ASP A 70 5.10 -1.34 1.56
C ASP A 70 5.20 -2.84 1.27
N ALA A 71 5.97 -3.56 2.08
CA ALA A 71 6.07 -5.02 2.02
C ALA A 71 6.20 -5.65 3.41
N THR A 72 5.82 -6.91 3.51
CA THR A 72 6.18 -7.75 4.66
C THR A 72 7.06 -8.90 4.21
N ILE A 73 8.06 -9.23 5.03
CA ILE A 73 8.95 -10.36 4.78
C ILE A 73 8.50 -11.55 5.60
N LYS A 74 8.37 -12.70 4.94
CA LYS A 74 7.96 -13.96 5.53
C LYS A 74 9.00 -15.04 5.27
N GLY A 75 9.29 -15.85 6.31
CA GLY A 75 10.23 -16.97 6.16
C GLY A 75 11.69 -16.59 5.94
N TYR A 76 12.07 -15.34 6.29
CA TYR A 76 13.43 -14.85 6.21
C TYR A 76 13.72 -13.96 7.44
N PRO A 77 14.94 -13.97 8.01
CA PRO A 77 15.29 -13.14 9.15
C PRO A 77 15.18 -11.65 8.80
N VAL A 78 14.62 -10.86 9.71
CA VAL A 78 14.42 -9.41 9.53
C VAL A 78 15.21 -8.66 10.60
N ASN A 79 16.33 -8.12 10.17
CA ASN A 79 17.17 -7.14 10.87
C ASN A 79 17.84 -6.25 9.81
N GLU A 80 18.52 -5.20 10.23
CA GLU A 80 19.14 -4.22 9.32
C GLU A 80 20.07 -4.88 8.29
N GLU A 81 20.98 -5.75 8.74
CA GLU A 81 21.98 -6.43 7.91
C GLU A 81 21.31 -7.35 6.86
N THR A 82 20.34 -8.17 7.30
CA THR A 82 19.67 -9.13 6.40
C THR A 82 18.77 -8.44 5.39
N ILE A 83 18.09 -7.34 5.78
CA ILE A 83 17.29 -6.55 4.86
C ILE A 83 18.17 -5.79 3.88
N GLN A 84 19.25 -5.15 4.34
CA GLN A 84 20.19 -4.51 3.44
C GLN A 84 20.72 -5.49 2.38
N LYS A 85 21.18 -6.66 2.82
CA LYS A 85 21.67 -7.70 1.91
C LYS A 85 20.58 -8.17 0.92
N MET A 86 19.36 -8.37 1.41
CA MET A 86 18.22 -8.75 0.55
C MET A 86 18.01 -7.71 -0.55
N ILE A 87 17.97 -6.43 -0.18
CA ILE A 87 17.74 -5.34 -1.12
C ILE A 87 18.89 -5.21 -2.12
N GLU A 88 20.15 -5.32 -1.67
CA GLU A 88 21.32 -5.31 -2.55
C GLU A 88 21.27 -6.46 -3.55
N ASP A 89 20.99 -7.69 -3.11
CA ASP A 89 20.82 -8.85 -4.00
C ASP A 89 19.64 -8.65 -5.00
N ILE A 90 18.55 -7.97 -4.60
CA ILE A 90 17.41 -7.70 -5.49
C ILE A 90 17.77 -6.66 -6.54
N ILE A 91 18.39 -5.55 -6.17
CA ILE A 91 18.70 -4.48 -7.12
C ILE A 91 19.78 -4.90 -8.14
N ASP A 92 20.57 -5.91 -7.83
CA ASP A 92 21.59 -6.50 -8.71
C ASP A 92 21.01 -7.52 -9.72
N VAL A 93 19.71 -7.90 -9.58
CA VAL A 93 19.06 -8.78 -10.56
C VAL A 93 19.01 -8.10 -11.93
N PRO A 94 19.60 -8.73 -12.98
CA PRO A 94 19.63 -8.12 -14.30
C PRO A 94 18.24 -8.08 -14.94
N VAL A 95 17.85 -6.90 -15.40
CA VAL A 95 16.64 -6.65 -16.19
C VAL A 95 17.02 -5.73 -17.35
N GLU A 96 16.50 -6.01 -18.55
CA GLU A 96 16.78 -5.22 -19.76
C GLU A 96 15.97 -3.91 -19.80
N ASP A 97 16.13 -3.04 -18.79
CA ASP A 97 15.42 -1.77 -18.66
C ASP A 97 16.35 -0.53 -18.55
N GLU A 98 17.67 -0.76 -18.56
CA GLU A 98 18.71 0.28 -18.42
C GLU A 98 18.59 1.11 -17.11
N ILE A 99 17.82 0.63 -16.12
CA ILE A 99 17.67 1.28 -14.82
C ILE A 99 18.66 0.63 -13.84
N THR A 100 19.43 1.48 -13.18
CA THR A 100 20.35 1.08 -12.11
C THR A 100 19.77 1.55 -10.78
N PHE A 101 19.62 0.63 -9.85
CA PHE A 101 19.26 0.99 -8.49
C PHE A 101 20.51 1.13 -7.61
N ARG A 102 20.49 2.08 -6.69
CA ARG A 102 21.52 2.26 -5.68
C ARG A 102 20.91 2.29 -4.29
N PHE A 103 21.44 1.45 -3.41
CA PHE A 103 21.15 1.52 -1.99
C PHE A 103 21.68 2.84 -1.41
N LYS A 104 20.87 3.52 -0.57
CA LYS A 104 21.23 4.79 0.05
C LYS A 104 21.33 4.67 1.57
N SER A 105 20.29 4.16 2.20
CA SER A 105 20.23 4.01 3.65
C SER A 105 19.15 3.02 4.06
N ILE A 106 19.27 2.51 5.26
CA ILE A 106 18.24 1.78 5.99
C ILE A 106 18.14 2.37 7.39
N GLY A 107 16.95 2.38 7.96
CA GLY A 107 16.70 2.80 9.34
C GLY A 107 15.42 2.18 9.86
N GLU A 108 15.37 2.01 11.17
CA GLU A 108 14.19 1.47 11.84
C GLU A 108 13.00 2.42 11.76
N ILE A 109 11.82 1.85 11.63
CA ILE A 109 10.53 2.54 11.76
C ILE A 109 9.71 1.84 12.84
N ARG A 110 8.91 2.62 13.61
CA ARG A 110 8.07 2.12 14.71
C ARG A 110 8.90 1.55 15.87
N GLU A 111 9.79 2.37 16.40
CA GLU A 111 10.47 2.07 17.67
C GLU A 111 9.43 1.75 18.77
N GLY A 112 9.57 0.57 19.40
CA GLY A 112 8.71 0.12 20.48
C GLY A 112 7.57 -0.83 20.11
N ASP A 113 7.35 -1.15 18.83
CA ASP A 113 6.45 -2.22 18.42
C ASP A 113 7.09 -3.60 18.65
N GLU A 114 6.28 -4.64 18.85
CA GLU A 114 6.74 -6.05 19.02
C GLU A 114 7.62 -6.52 17.86
N TYR A 115 7.40 -5.97 16.67
CA TYR A 115 8.15 -6.27 15.45
C TYR A 115 8.66 -4.99 14.80
N THR A 116 9.97 -4.86 14.76
CA THR A 116 10.65 -3.74 14.11
C THR A 116 10.38 -3.71 12.61
N GLY A 117 10.04 -2.54 12.07
CA GLY A 117 10.02 -2.29 10.64
C GLY A 117 11.25 -1.51 10.20
N TYR A 118 11.59 -1.60 8.92
CA TYR A 118 12.72 -0.89 8.33
C TYR A 118 12.28 -0.05 7.14
N ARG A 119 12.74 1.19 7.09
CA ARG A 119 12.63 2.05 5.91
C ARG A 119 13.93 2.00 5.14
N VAL A 120 13.85 1.54 3.90
CA VAL A 120 14.97 1.52 2.96
C VAL A 120 14.80 2.66 1.97
N ALA A 121 15.85 3.46 1.82
CA ALA A 121 15.95 4.47 0.77
C ALA A 121 16.82 3.97 -0.37
N LEU A 122 16.31 4.07 -1.61
CA LEU A 122 17.02 3.75 -2.84
C LEU A 122 17.06 4.96 -3.77
N SER A 123 17.94 4.93 -4.75
CA SER A 123 17.87 5.76 -5.94
C SER A 123 17.70 4.87 -7.17
N ALA A 124 16.69 5.12 -7.98
CA ALA A 124 16.54 4.52 -9.30
C ALA A 124 17.09 5.52 -10.34
N ASP A 125 18.17 5.12 -11.01
CA ASP A 125 18.87 5.98 -11.95
C ASP A 125 18.64 5.51 -13.38
N TYR A 126 18.28 6.43 -14.25
CA TYR A 126 18.11 6.20 -15.68
C TYR A 126 18.75 7.36 -16.45
N GLU A 127 19.87 7.13 -17.12
CA GLU A 127 20.74 8.17 -17.70
C GLU A 127 21.08 9.27 -16.67
N LYS A 128 20.57 10.50 -16.88
CA LYS A 128 20.80 11.66 -15.99
C LYS A 128 19.66 11.88 -14.98
N MET A 129 18.68 10.97 -14.92
CA MET A 129 17.59 11.04 -13.93
C MET A 129 17.96 10.18 -12.72
N ALA A 130 17.72 10.71 -11.54
CA ALA A 130 17.80 9.99 -10.28
C ALA A 130 16.46 10.16 -9.54
N VAL A 131 15.77 9.06 -9.32
CA VAL A 131 14.45 9.06 -8.66
C VAL A 131 14.60 8.41 -7.29
N PRO A 132 14.36 9.14 -6.19
CA PRO A 132 14.41 8.57 -4.85
C PRO A 132 13.22 7.63 -4.64
N LEU A 133 13.48 6.45 -4.10
CA LEU A 133 12.45 5.47 -3.73
C LEU A 133 12.52 5.19 -2.24
N LYS A 134 11.36 4.88 -1.65
CA LYS A 134 11.21 4.44 -0.28
C LYS A 134 10.49 3.11 -0.23
N LEU A 135 11.06 2.17 0.51
CA LEU A 135 10.47 0.86 0.77
C LEU A 135 10.29 0.72 2.29
N ASP A 136 9.06 0.49 2.73
CA ASP A 136 8.76 0.20 4.13
C ASP A 136 8.59 -1.31 4.29
N ILE A 137 9.49 -1.93 5.01
CA ILE A 137 9.60 -3.39 5.16
C ILE A 137 9.28 -3.77 6.60
N THR A 138 8.30 -4.64 6.78
CA THR A 138 7.88 -5.18 8.08
C THR A 138 8.03 -6.70 8.12
N THR A 139 7.79 -7.27 9.29
CA THR A 139 7.70 -8.72 9.49
C THR A 139 6.63 -9.05 10.51
N GLY A 140 6.31 -10.34 10.63
CA GLY A 140 5.37 -10.83 11.62
C GLY A 140 3.90 -10.51 11.31
N ASP A 141 3.58 -9.89 10.18
CA ASP A 141 2.21 -9.56 9.81
C ASP A 141 1.35 -10.82 9.66
N LYS A 142 0.09 -10.73 10.09
CA LYS A 142 -0.87 -11.80 9.97
C LYS A 142 -1.64 -11.67 8.66
N ILE A 143 -1.42 -12.59 7.73
CA ILE A 143 -2.12 -12.62 6.45
C ILE A 143 -3.13 -13.76 6.48
N THR A 144 -4.41 -13.48 6.35
CA THR A 144 -5.48 -14.46 6.51
C THR A 144 -6.36 -14.52 5.25
N PRO A 145 -6.58 -15.72 4.67
CA PRO A 145 -6.00 -17.01 5.09
C PRO A 145 -4.50 -17.16 4.79
N ARG A 146 -4.01 -16.50 3.75
CA ARG A 146 -2.60 -16.43 3.33
C ARG A 146 -2.39 -15.39 2.25
N GLU A 147 -1.14 -15.09 1.95
CA GLU A 147 -0.73 -14.34 0.75
C GLU A 147 -1.21 -15.01 -0.54
N ILE A 148 -1.35 -14.20 -1.59
CA ILE A 148 -1.76 -14.66 -2.91
C ILE A 148 -0.67 -14.41 -3.94
N GLU A 149 -0.60 -15.24 -4.97
CA GLU A 149 0.08 -14.87 -6.20
C GLU A 149 -0.72 -13.77 -6.91
N TYR A 150 -0.09 -12.64 -7.12
CA TYR A 150 -0.69 -11.46 -7.71
C TYR A 150 -0.06 -11.14 -9.06
N SER A 151 -0.88 -11.09 -10.10
CA SER A 151 -0.46 -10.68 -11.44
C SER A 151 -0.47 -9.16 -11.54
N TYR A 152 0.68 -8.54 -11.31
CA TYR A 152 0.86 -7.10 -11.44
C TYR A 152 0.99 -6.72 -12.91
N LYS A 153 0.05 -5.91 -13.42
CA LYS A 153 0.08 -5.43 -14.81
C LYS A 153 1.05 -4.26 -14.94
N LEU A 154 1.99 -4.36 -15.88
CA LEU A 154 2.96 -3.31 -16.10
C LEU A 154 2.33 -2.07 -16.75
N MET A 155 2.85 -0.92 -16.36
CA MET A 155 2.31 0.38 -16.76
C MET A 155 2.52 0.69 -18.26
N MET A 156 3.66 0.28 -18.80
CA MET A 156 4.10 0.65 -20.16
C MET A 156 4.27 -0.54 -21.09
N GLU A 157 3.96 -1.73 -20.64
CA GLU A 157 4.12 -2.98 -21.39
C GLU A 157 2.86 -3.82 -21.27
N ASP A 158 2.53 -4.56 -22.33
CA ASP A 158 1.36 -5.45 -22.31
C ASP A 158 1.76 -6.84 -21.79
N ARG A 159 2.31 -6.88 -20.59
CA ARG A 159 2.63 -8.10 -19.83
C ARG A 159 2.40 -7.90 -18.35
N THR A 160 2.43 -8.98 -17.62
CA THR A 160 2.33 -8.99 -16.15
C THR A 160 3.60 -9.58 -15.53
N ILE A 161 3.85 -9.22 -14.29
CA ILE A 161 4.82 -9.89 -13.43
C ILE A 161 4.07 -10.55 -12.26
N SER A 162 4.52 -11.72 -11.82
CA SER A 162 3.95 -12.40 -10.67
C SER A 162 4.74 -12.07 -9.42
N SER A 163 4.05 -11.65 -8.36
CA SER A 163 4.63 -11.37 -7.04
C SER A 163 3.67 -11.83 -5.95
N LEU A 164 4.19 -12.15 -4.77
CA LEU A 164 3.32 -12.38 -3.63
C LEU A 164 2.74 -11.05 -3.13
N ALA A 165 1.47 -11.08 -2.75
CA ALA A 165 0.75 -9.91 -2.26
C ALA A 165 -0.25 -10.28 -1.16
N TYR A 166 -0.66 -9.27 -0.39
CA TYR A 166 -1.81 -9.41 0.48
C TYR A 166 -3.07 -9.72 -0.33
N ASN A 167 -3.90 -10.60 0.21
CA ASN A 167 -5.26 -10.76 -0.28
C ASN A 167 -6.13 -9.55 0.12
N LEU A 168 -7.25 -9.36 -0.58
CA LEU A 168 -8.14 -8.20 -0.39
C LEU A 168 -8.69 -8.13 1.05
N SER A 169 -9.07 -9.27 1.62
CA SER A 169 -9.62 -9.36 2.97
C SER A 169 -8.63 -8.88 4.03
N THR A 170 -7.35 -9.26 3.92
CA THR A 170 -6.31 -8.78 4.83
C THR A 170 -6.08 -7.27 4.71
N ILE A 171 -6.07 -6.72 3.47
CA ILE A 171 -5.92 -5.28 3.26
C ILE A 171 -7.05 -4.51 3.96
N ILE A 172 -8.31 -4.91 3.72
CA ILE A 172 -9.46 -4.22 4.30
C ILE A 172 -9.51 -4.40 5.81
N ALA A 173 -9.20 -5.60 6.32
CA ALA A 173 -9.17 -5.88 7.76
C ALA A 173 -8.18 -5.00 8.52
N GLU A 174 -6.96 -4.81 8.00
CA GLU A 174 -5.97 -3.90 8.60
C GLU A 174 -6.45 -2.44 8.60
N LYS A 175 -7.14 -2.01 7.53
CA LYS A 175 -7.69 -0.66 7.44
C LYS A 175 -8.85 -0.44 8.42
N LEU A 176 -9.79 -1.38 8.50
CA LEU A 176 -10.90 -1.33 9.44
C LEU A 176 -10.40 -1.30 10.89
N GLU A 177 -9.46 -2.18 11.22
CA GLU A 177 -8.86 -2.21 12.54
C GLU A 177 -8.19 -0.89 12.88
N THR A 178 -7.37 -0.34 11.98
CA THR A 178 -6.68 0.95 12.20
C THR A 178 -7.67 2.11 12.35
N VAL A 179 -8.70 2.16 11.52
CA VAL A 179 -9.73 3.22 11.59
C VAL A 179 -10.48 3.17 12.92
N VAL A 180 -10.90 2.00 13.36
CA VAL A 180 -11.66 1.85 14.60
C VAL A 180 -10.77 2.00 15.83
N SER A 181 -9.58 1.40 15.85
CA SER A 181 -8.69 1.44 17.01
C SER A 181 -8.11 2.82 17.28
N SER A 182 -7.83 3.60 16.24
CA SER A 182 -7.32 4.96 16.37
C SER A 182 -8.42 5.98 16.66
N GLY A 183 -9.68 5.69 16.32
CA GLY A 183 -10.81 6.57 16.54
C GLY A 183 -10.59 7.98 15.99
N ASP A 184 -10.91 9.01 16.77
CA ASP A 184 -10.74 10.42 16.40
C ASP A 184 -9.29 10.93 16.54
N GLN A 185 -8.36 10.08 17.02
CA GLN A 185 -6.92 10.34 17.02
C GLN A 185 -6.24 9.86 15.74
N ASN A 186 -6.98 9.31 14.79
CA ASN A 186 -6.42 8.84 13.53
C ASN A 186 -5.83 9.99 12.71
N THR A 187 -4.56 9.88 12.34
CA THR A 187 -3.85 10.86 11.50
C THR A 187 -3.79 10.46 10.03
N ARG A 188 -4.52 9.40 9.64
CA ARG A 188 -4.45 8.78 8.32
C ARG A 188 -5.80 8.79 7.59
N PRO A 189 -6.26 9.95 7.08
CA PRO A 189 -7.54 10.04 6.36
C PRO A 189 -7.63 9.07 5.17
N ARG A 190 -6.47 8.74 4.56
CA ARG A 190 -6.39 7.77 3.47
C ARG A 190 -6.88 6.35 3.84
N ASP A 191 -6.89 5.96 5.12
CA ASP A 191 -7.36 4.64 5.52
C ASP A 191 -8.90 4.53 5.36
N TYR A 192 -9.62 5.61 5.63
CA TYR A 192 -11.06 5.73 5.35
C TYR A 192 -11.34 5.66 3.85
N TYR A 193 -10.55 6.40 3.06
CA TYR A 193 -10.64 6.34 1.60
C TYR A 193 -10.35 4.93 1.06
N ASP A 194 -9.31 4.26 1.56
CA ASP A 194 -8.94 2.92 1.13
C ASP A 194 -10.06 1.91 1.39
N VAL A 195 -10.77 1.98 2.54
CA VAL A 195 -11.96 1.14 2.80
C VAL A 195 -13.04 1.41 1.78
N LEU A 196 -13.40 2.69 1.56
CA LEU A 196 -14.45 3.08 0.61
C LEU A 196 -14.13 2.61 -0.81
N ILE A 197 -12.93 2.90 -1.32
CA ILE A 197 -12.60 2.60 -2.73
C ILE A 197 -12.46 1.09 -2.98
N LEU A 198 -11.91 0.35 -2.03
CA LEU A 198 -11.77 -1.10 -2.14
C LEU A 198 -13.14 -1.80 -2.08
N THR A 199 -14.00 -1.41 -1.16
CA THR A 199 -15.36 -1.98 -1.08
C THR A 199 -16.22 -1.62 -2.29
N LYS A 200 -16.01 -0.44 -2.88
CA LYS A 200 -16.76 0.02 -4.06
C LYS A 200 -16.28 -0.63 -5.36
N LEU A 201 -14.97 -0.64 -5.61
CA LEU A 201 -14.40 -1.12 -6.88
C LEU A 201 -14.03 -2.61 -6.89
N GLN A 202 -13.99 -3.25 -5.72
CA GLN A 202 -13.64 -4.66 -5.57
C GLN A 202 -14.78 -5.46 -4.92
N ALA A 203 -16.02 -4.96 -4.96
CA ALA A 203 -17.18 -5.58 -4.32
C ALA A 203 -17.37 -7.04 -4.72
N ASP A 204 -17.23 -7.34 -6.01
CA ASP A 204 -17.37 -8.70 -6.55
C ASP A 204 -16.26 -9.68 -6.11
N ASN A 205 -15.12 -9.14 -5.67
CA ASN A 205 -13.96 -9.91 -5.20
C ASN A 205 -13.89 -9.99 -3.67
N LEU A 206 -14.82 -9.34 -2.96
CA LEU A 206 -14.82 -9.27 -1.49
C LEU A 206 -15.66 -10.39 -0.91
N ASP A 207 -14.99 -11.39 -0.34
CA ASP A 207 -15.62 -12.45 0.44
C ASP A 207 -15.71 -12.05 1.92
N MET A 208 -16.95 -11.97 2.43
CA MET A 208 -17.22 -11.53 3.80
C MET A 208 -16.78 -12.53 4.87
N GLU A 209 -16.77 -13.82 4.56
CA GLU A 209 -16.27 -14.84 5.48
C GLU A 209 -14.76 -14.71 5.67
N SER A 210 -14.02 -14.58 4.56
CA SER A 210 -12.58 -14.30 4.57
C SER A 210 -12.26 -12.98 5.24
N LEU A 211 -13.07 -11.93 5.04
CA LEU A 211 -12.89 -10.64 5.70
C LEU A 211 -13.08 -10.75 7.21
N ASN A 212 -14.10 -11.47 7.67
CA ASN A 212 -14.34 -11.72 9.10
C ASN A 212 -13.15 -12.45 9.72
N ALA A 213 -12.68 -13.53 9.08
CA ALA A 213 -11.51 -14.27 9.55
C ALA A 213 -10.25 -13.40 9.60
N ALA A 214 -10.03 -12.56 8.58
CA ALA A 214 -8.89 -11.64 8.52
C ALA A 214 -8.98 -10.57 9.61
N LEU A 215 -10.15 -9.97 9.83
CA LEU A 215 -10.35 -8.96 10.88
C LEU A 215 -10.11 -9.54 12.28
N ARG A 216 -10.65 -10.72 12.56
CA ARG A 216 -10.38 -11.43 13.83
C ARG A 216 -8.90 -11.67 14.05
N ALA A 217 -8.21 -12.23 13.07
CA ALA A 217 -6.79 -12.53 13.16
C ALA A 217 -5.93 -11.25 13.36
N THR A 218 -6.31 -10.13 12.70
CA THR A 218 -5.64 -8.84 12.83
C THR A 218 -5.87 -8.25 14.23
N THR A 219 -7.12 -8.26 14.72
CA THR A 219 -7.48 -7.69 16.02
C THR A 219 -6.93 -8.49 17.19
N GLU A 220 -6.91 -9.82 17.09
CA GLU A 220 -6.27 -10.70 18.08
C GLU A 220 -4.77 -10.37 18.18
N LYS A 221 -4.07 -10.26 17.05
CA LYS A 221 -2.65 -9.91 17.03
C LYS A 221 -2.37 -8.53 17.63
N ARG A 222 -3.22 -7.54 17.34
CA ARG A 222 -3.07 -6.15 17.80
C ARG A 222 -3.70 -5.88 19.18
N GLY A 223 -4.32 -6.89 19.80
CA GLY A 223 -5.00 -6.74 21.09
C GLY A 223 -6.23 -5.83 21.07
N SER A 224 -6.83 -5.60 19.92
CA SER A 224 -7.94 -4.66 19.70
C SER A 224 -9.33 -5.31 19.60
N THR A 225 -9.45 -6.62 19.81
CA THR A 225 -10.70 -7.38 19.60
C THR A 225 -11.89 -6.81 20.37
N GLU A 226 -11.70 -6.44 21.65
CA GLU A 226 -12.80 -5.87 22.45
C GLU A 226 -13.19 -4.45 22.00
N LEU A 227 -12.22 -3.72 21.47
CA LEU A 227 -12.46 -2.37 20.95
C LEU A 227 -13.31 -2.42 19.68
N MET A 228 -13.10 -3.43 18.83
CA MET A 228 -13.89 -3.61 17.61
C MET A 228 -15.39 -3.77 17.90
N LYS A 229 -15.78 -4.39 19.01
CA LYS A 229 -17.19 -4.52 19.41
C LYS A 229 -17.86 -3.16 19.69
N GLN A 230 -17.07 -2.11 19.88
CA GLN A 230 -17.56 -0.75 20.14
C GLN A 230 -17.53 0.14 18.89
N TYR A 231 -17.26 -0.44 17.70
CA TYR A 231 -17.09 0.30 16.44
C TYR A 231 -18.17 1.34 16.19
N SER A 232 -19.44 1.02 16.44
CA SER A 232 -20.57 1.94 16.19
C SER A 232 -20.47 3.22 17.02
N LYS A 233 -20.14 3.11 18.33
CA LYS A 233 -19.93 4.27 19.22
C LYS A 233 -18.70 5.07 18.81
N ILE A 234 -17.61 4.37 18.50
CA ILE A 234 -16.34 4.99 18.07
C ILE A 234 -16.56 5.77 16.76
N MET A 235 -17.18 5.14 15.77
CA MET A 235 -17.44 5.78 14.48
C MET A 235 -18.41 6.95 14.57
N GLN A 236 -19.34 6.95 15.54
CA GLN A 236 -20.19 8.10 15.82
C GLN A 236 -19.37 9.29 16.33
N VAL A 237 -18.41 9.07 17.22
CA VAL A 237 -17.47 10.12 17.68
C VAL A 237 -16.62 10.63 16.52
N VAL A 238 -16.01 9.72 15.76
CA VAL A 238 -15.17 10.04 14.59
C VAL A 238 -15.93 10.89 13.58
N LYS A 239 -17.13 10.48 13.20
CA LYS A 239 -17.97 11.17 12.22
C LYS A 239 -18.31 12.62 12.63
N ASN A 240 -18.40 12.89 13.93
CA ASN A 240 -18.68 14.21 14.48
C ASN A 240 -17.42 15.03 14.84
N SER A 241 -16.23 14.46 14.69
CA SER A 241 -14.98 15.12 15.07
C SER A 241 -14.57 16.20 14.05
N ASP A 242 -14.50 17.45 14.51
CA ASP A 242 -14.00 18.57 13.67
C ASP A 242 -12.52 18.39 13.26
N VAL A 243 -11.74 17.66 14.06
CA VAL A 243 -10.34 17.35 13.74
C VAL A 243 -10.29 16.43 12.54
N MET A 244 -11.08 15.35 12.55
CA MET A 244 -11.13 14.38 11.46
C MET A 244 -11.67 15.02 10.18
N LYS A 245 -12.71 15.84 10.25
CA LYS A 245 -13.25 16.58 9.10
C LYS A 245 -12.19 17.50 8.48
N ARG A 246 -11.46 18.25 9.29
CA ARG A 246 -10.34 19.09 8.77
C ARG A 246 -9.23 18.28 8.13
N GLN A 247 -8.86 17.13 8.70
CA GLN A 247 -7.86 16.24 8.10
C GLN A 247 -8.34 15.69 6.75
N TRP A 248 -9.62 15.32 6.67
CA TRP A 248 -10.24 14.89 5.41
C TRP A 248 -10.27 16.01 4.38
N ASP A 249 -10.64 17.23 4.77
CA ASP A 249 -10.64 18.39 3.89
C ASP A 249 -9.24 18.69 3.31
N ASN A 250 -8.19 18.52 4.10
CA ASN A 250 -6.83 18.63 3.61
C ASN A 250 -6.49 17.49 2.64
N TYR A 251 -6.84 16.26 2.98
CA TYR A 251 -6.61 15.11 2.12
C TYR A 251 -7.28 15.26 0.75
N ARG A 252 -8.55 15.65 0.70
CA ARG A 252 -9.26 15.84 -0.58
C ARG A 252 -8.79 17.05 -1.40
N LYS A 253 -8.10 18.02 -0.79
CA LYS A 253 -7.41 19.11 -1.52
C LYS A 253 -6.12 18.65 -2.18
N ASP A 254 -5.42 17.72 -1.52
CA ASP A 254 -4.16 17.18 -2.02
C ASP A 254 -4.38 16.08 -3.09
N PHE A 255 -5.56 15.45 -3.11
CA PHE A 255 -5.87 14.32 -3.97
C PHE A 255 -7.21 14.50 -4.69
N ASP A 256 -7.17 14.87 -5.98
CA ASP A 256 -8.36 15.13 -6.82
C ASP A 256 -9.34 13.96 -6.84
N TYR A 257 -8.86 12.71 -6.75
CA TYR A 257 -9.73 11.52 -6.73
C TYR A 257 -10.63 11.44 -5.49
N ALA A 258 -10.31 12.16 -4.42
CA ALA A 258 -11.11 12.23 -3.20
C ALA A 258 -11.99 13.50 -3.14
N SER A 259 -11.84 14.45 -4.08
CA SER A 259 -12.43 15.79 -4.01
C SER A 259 -13.96 15.81 -3.93
N GLY A 260 -14.63 14.83 -4.55
CA GLY A 260 -16.08 14.70 -4.58
C GLY A 260 -16.67 13.82 -3.47
N ILE A 261 -15.86 13.40 -2.49
CA ILE A 261 -16.28 12.47 -1.42
C ILE A 261 -16.34 13.22 -0.10
N GLU A 262 -17.46 13.13 0.60
CA GLU A 262 -17.61 13.70 1.94
C GLU A 262 -17.09 12.72 3.01
N PHE A 263 -16.57 13.26 4.12
CA PHE A 263 -16.00 12.43 5.20
C PHE A 263 -17.03 11.47 5.78
N GLU A 264 -18.26 11.97 5.92
CA GLU A 264 -19.40 11.20 6.41
C GLU A 264 -19.65 9.94 5.57
N GLU A 265 -19.54 10.03 4.22
CA GLU A 265 -19.70 8.88 3.32
C GLU A 265 -18.66 7.80 3.63
N THR A 266 -17.42 8.19 3.87
CA THR A 266 -16.35 7.22 4.20
C THR A 266 -16.61 6.54 5.55
N CYS A 267 -17.09 7.28 6.53
CA CYS A 267 -17.48 6.74 7.84
C CYS A 267 -18.67 5.76 7.71
N ASP A 268 -19.68 6.12 6.92
CA ASP A 268 -20.86 5.27 6.70
C ASP A 268 -20.51 3.95 6.03
N VAL A 269 -19.53 3.95 5.09
CA VAL A 269 -19.03 2.72 4.49
C VAL A 269 -18.32 1.84 5.53
N VAL A 270 -17.48 2.43 6.40
CA VAL A 270 -16.84 1.67 7.49
C VAL A 270 -17.90 1.02 8.38
N VAL A 271 -18.91 1.78 8.81
CA VAL A 271 -20.02 1.26 9.63
C VAL A 271 -20.75 0.13 8.91
N ALA A 272 -21.13 0.33 7.64
CA ALA A 272 -21.85 -0.68 6.87
C ALA A 272 -21.08 -2.00 6.71
N VAL A 273 -19.76 -1.93 6.55
CA VAL A 273 -18.92 -3.15 6.50
C VAL A 273 -18.85 -3.81 7.87
N MET A 274 -18.67 -3.03 8.95
CA MET A 274 -18.62 -3.55 10.32
C MET A 274 -19.95 -4.15 10.76
N ASP A 275 -21.09 -3.55 10.38
CA ASP A 275 -22.43 -4.10 10.64
C ASP A 275 -22.61 -5.50 10.01
N ARG A 276 -22.06 -5.71 8.81
CA ARG A 276 -22.09 -7.04 8.16
C ARG A 276 -21.18 -8.08 8.84
N LEU A 277 -20.19 -7.64 9.61
CA LEU A 277 -19.23 -8.51 10.29
C LEU A 277 -19.61 -8.83 11.74
N TYR A 278 -20.34 -7.91 12.40
CA TYR A 278 -20.67 -8.00 13.82
C TYR A 278 -22.19 -7.98 14.11
N GLY A 279 -23.01 -7.63 13.14
CA GLY A 279 -24.47 -7.69 13.19
C GLY A 279 -24.94 -9.03 12.68
#